data_7b7eb18ba6a21b05c1b07ee5cad9bb66
#
_entry.id   7b7eb18ba6a21b05c1b07ee5cad9bb66
#
_cell.length_a   1.000
_cell.length_b   1.000
_cell.length_c   1.000
_cell.angle_alpha   90.00
_cell.angle_beta   90.00
_cell.angle_gamma   90.00
#
_symmetry.space_group_name_H-M   'P 1'
#
loop_
_entity.id
_entity.type
_entity.pdbx_description
1 polymer ?
#
loop_
_entity_poly.entity_id
_entity_poly.type
_entity_poly.pdbx_seq_one_letter_code
_entity_poly.pdbx_strand_id
1 'polypeptide(L)'
;MRIVCTKSNLVKGVSIVSKAVPSKTTMPILECILVDASTDVIKLTANDMELGIETRIEGDILERGIIALNAKIFSEIVRKLPDSDVVIETTSDNQTLITCEKAKFNIAAQSGEDFSYLPVIEKEDYITVSEFTLKEVIRQTIFSIADNDTNKMMTGELFEIEGNILKVVSLDGHRISIRKIELKEKYAQKKVIVPGKTLQEISKIIGGEAEALVDISFTKNHIVFEFDKPVVVSRLIEGEYFKIDQMLSSDYETKVRIHKKELLDCIDRATLLIKEGDKKPIIIDIKDGTMELKIKSQIGSMDETIFITKEGKDLLIGFNPKFLIDALRVIDDEEVDLYFMNAKAPCFIKDENQSYIYLILPVNFNAVA
;
A
#
# COMPACT_ATOMS: atom_id res chain seq x y z
N MET A 1 25.42 -15.57 21.93
CA MET A 1 25.46 -15.10 20.53
C MET A 1 26.45 -13.93 20.41
N ARG A 2 27.26 -13.93 19.35
CA ARG A 2 28.11 -12.78 19.03
C ARG A 2 28.20 -12.60 17.53
N ILE A 3 27.77 -11.43 17.05
CA ILE A 3 27.75 -11.08 15.62
C ILE A 3 28.41 -9.73 15.39
N VAL A 4 28.97 -9.55 14.19
CA VAL A 4 29.55 -8.29 13.72
C VAL A 4 28.94 -7.95 12.37
N CYS A 5 28.40 -6.75 12.21
CA CYS A 5 27.87 -6.28 10.94
C CYS A 5 28.05 -4.77 10.80
N THR A 6 28.01 -4.26 9.57
CA THR A 6 28.08 -2.82 9.36
C THR A 6 26.79 -2.15 9.86
N LYS A 7 26.91 -0.93 10.38
CA LYS A 7 25.74 -0.12 10.75
C LYS A 7 24.74 -0.02 9.59
N SER A 8 25.22 0.18 8.37
CA SER A 8 24.36 0.32 7.18
C SER A 8 23.47 -0.90 6.97
N ASN A 9 24.03 -2.12 7.01
CA ASN A 9 23.28 -3.37 6.87
C ASN A 9 22.27 -3.54 8.01
N LEU A 10 22.70 -3.24 9.24
CA LEU A 10 21.84 -3.34 10.41
C LEU A 10 20.66 -2.35 10.36
N VAL A 11 20.91 -1.08 10.00
CA VAL A 11 19.84 -0.05 9.83
C VAL A 11 18.84 -0.47 8.78
N LYS A 12 19.30 -0.96 7.62
CA LYS A 12 18.41 -1.45 6.54
C LYS A 12 17.54 -2.60 7.04
N GLY A 13 18.15 -3.63 7.61
CA GLY A 13 17.42 -4.81 8.09
C GLY A 13 16.40 -4.46 9.18
N VAL A 14 16.81 -3.71 10.19
CA VAL A 14 15.94 -3.26 11.28
C VAL A 14 14.79 -2.39 10.76
N SER A 15 15.06 -1.48 9.81
CA SER A 15 14.02 -0.63 9.21
C SER A 15 12.96 -1.42 8.45
N ILE A 16 13.37 -2.50 7.77
CA ILE A 16 12.47 -3.40 7.03
C ILE A 16 11.57 -4.14 8.00
N VAL A 17 12.14 -4.88 8.96
CA VAL A 17 11.33 -5.74 9.84
C VAL A 17 10.49 -4.95 10.83
N SER A 18 10.90 -3.74 11.21
CA SER A 18 10.12 -2.86 12.09
C SER A 18 8.73 -2.52 11.56
N LYS A 19 8.47 -2.73 10.27
CA LYS A 19 7.15 -2.56 9.64
C LYS A 19 6.12 -3.59 10.13
N ALA A 20 6.58 -4.74 10.60
CA ALA A 20 5.74 -5.80 11.16
C ALA A 20 5.62 -5.74 12.70
N VAL A 21 6.25 -4.78 13.35
CA VAL A 21 6.11 -4.61 14.80
C VAL A 21 4.77 -3.92 15.10
N PRO A 22 3.91 -4.50 15.96
CA PRO A 22 2.62 -3.90 16.27
C PRO A 22 2.78 -2.61 17.09
N SER A 23 1.92 -1.64 16.83
CA SER A 23 1.89 -0.39 17.62
C SER A 23 1.33 -0.58 19.03
N LYS A 24 0.51 -1.61 19.23
CA LYS A 24 -0.08 -2.04 20.51
C LYS A 24 -0.25 -3.54 20.51
N THR A 25 0.18 -4.19 21.56
CA THR A 25 0.01 -5.66 21.74
C THR A 25 -0.10 -5.98 23.22
N THR A 26 -0.77 -7.10 23.52
CA THR A 26 -0.78 -7.71 24.87
C THR A 26 0.33 -8.74 25.06
N MET A 27 1.09 -9.03 23.98
CA MET A 27 2.18 -10.01 23.97
C MET A 27 3.52 -9.26 23.87
N PRO A 28 4.27 -9.07 24.97
CA PRO A 28 5.49 -8.23 24.97
C PRO A 28 6.56 -8.72 23.97
N ILE A 29 6.61 -10.02 23.67
CA ILE A 29 7.57 -10.58 22.71
C ILE A 29 7.37 -10.04 21.29
N LEU A 30 6.14 -9.66 20.90
CA LEU A 30 5.84 -9.09 19.58
C LEU A 30 6.30 -7.63 19.47
N GLU A 31 6.62 -6.96 20.57
CA GLU A 31 7.28 -5.64 20.53
C GLU A 31 8.77 -5.75 20.18
N CYS A 32 9.28 -6.95 20.00
CA CYS A 32 10.68 -7.21 19.75
C CYS A 32 10.95 -7.54 18.27
N ILE A 33 12.21 -7.31 17.88
CA ILE A 33 12.82 -7.89 16.70
C ILE A 33 13.65 -9.09 17.14
N LEU A 34 13.39 -10.23 16.54
CA LEU A 34 14.22 -11.41 16.69
C LEU A 34 15.50 -11.22 15.87
N VAL A 35 16.64 -11.40 16.50
CA VAL A 35 17.96 -11.52 15.87
C VAL A 35 18.36 -12.97 15.95
N ASP A 36 18.35 -13.65 14.81
CA ASP A 36 18.65 -15.08 14.71
C ASP A 36 19.96 -15.29 13.93
N ALA A 37 20.97 -15.75 14.63
CA ALA A 37 22.27 -16.18 14.11
C ALA A 37 22.53 -17.66 14.43
N SER A 38 21.51 -18.49 14.52
CA SER A 38 21.62 -19.93 14.80
C SER A 38 22.15 -20.75 13.61
N THR A 39 22.02 -20.20 12.39
CA THR A 39 22.53 -20.76 11.14
C THR A 39 23.75 -19.97 10.63
N ASP A 40 24.11 -20.12 9.37
CA ASP A 40 25.21 -19.38 8.73
C ASP A 40 24.82 -18.00 8.20
N VAL A 41 23.58 -17.56 8.49
CA VAL A 41 23.03 -16.29 8.02
C VAL A 41 22.40 -15.55 9.21
N ILE A 42 22.67 -14.25 9.31
CA ILE A 42 22.01 -13.39 10.29
C ILE A 42 20.64 -13.01 9.75
N LYS A 43 19.58 -13.40 10.45
CA LYS A 43 18.19 -13.06 10.12
C LYS A 43 17.62 -12.11 11.16
N LEU A 44 16.84 -11.17 10.70
CA LEU A 44 15.99 -10.31 11.51
C LEU A 44 14.54 -10.62 11.20
N THR A 45 13.72 -10.80 12.23
CA THR A 45 12.29 -11.12 12.07
C THR A 45 11.45 -10.29 13.03
N ALA A 46 10.32 -9.80 12.55
CA ALA A 46 9.25 -9.24 13.38
C ALA A 46 7.89 -9.71 12.87
N ASN A 47 6.90 -9.81 13.74
CA ASN A 47 5.54 -10.14 13.33
C ASN A 47 4.51 -9.61 14.35
N ASP A 48 3.27 -9.39 13.89
CA ASP A 48 2.13 -9.01 14.72
C ASP A 48 1.00 -10.07 14.69
N MET A 49 1.31 -11.30 14.27
CA MET A 49 0.42 -12.43 14.04
C MET A 49 -0.46 -12.34 12.77
N GLU A 50 -0.54 -11.19 12.14
CA GLU A 50 -1.24 -10.98 10.86
C GLU A 50 -0.23 -10.71 9.74
N LEU A 51 0.80 -9.92 10.04
CA LEU A 51 1.89 -9.54 9.16
C LEU A 51 3.22 -9.93 9.80
N GLY A 52 4.02 -10.71 9.10
CA GLY A 52 5.38 -11.03 9.49
C GLY A 52 6.37 -10.66 8.41
N ILE A 53 7.53 -10.16 8.82
CA ILE A 53 8.62 -9.78 7.92
C ILE A 53 9.92 -10.36 8.44
N GLU A 54 10.60 -11.11 7.58
CA GLU A 54 11.96 -11.60 7.80
C GLU A 54 12.89 -10.96 6.77
N THR A 55 14.11 -10.64 7.16
CA THR A 55 15.15 -10.23 6.20
C THR A 55 16.51 -10.75 6.64
N ARG A 56 17.40 -10.91 5.66
CA ARG A 56 18.79 -11.35 5.89
C ARG A 56 19.69 -10.11 5.84
N ILE A 57 20.66 -10.08 6.76
CA ILE A 57 21.70 -9.05 6.75
C ILE A 57 23.09 -9.69 6.63
N GLU A 58 24.00 -8.99 5.97
CA GLU A 58 25.39 -9.41 5.84
C GLU A 58 26.15 -9.07 7.12
N GLY A 59 26.97 -9.99 7.58
CA GLY A 59 27.81 -9.85 8.76
C GLY A 59 28.44 -11.18 9.16
N ASP A 60 29.36 -11.11 10.11
CA ASP A 60 30.09 -12.26 10.62
C ASP A 60 29.42 -12.81 11.88
N ILE A 61 29.25 -14.12 11.95
CA ILE A 61 28.75 -14.83 13.12
C ILE A 61 29.94 -15.45 13.86
N LEU A 62 30.33 -14.83 14.97
CA LEU A 62 31.43 -15.33 15.80
C LEU A 62 30.96 -16.38 16.81
N GLU A 63 29.72 -16.22 17.32
CA GLU A 63 29.04 -17.17 18.18
C GLU A 63 27.56 -17.24 17.79
N ARG A 64 27.07 -18.46 17.58
CA ARG A 64 25.66 -18.70 17.22
C ARG A 64 24.73 -18.43 18.39
N GLY A 65 23.49 -18.09 18.08
CA GLY A 65 22.43 -17.90 19.06
C GLY A 65 21.27 -17.07 18.53
N ILE A 66 20.27 -16.90 19.37
CA ILE A 66 19.04 -16.14 19.07
C ILE A 66 18.69 -15.23 20.25
N ILE A 67 18.20 -14.04 19.95
CA ILE A 67 17.76 -13.08 20.97
C ILE A 67 16.65 -12.18 20.43
N ALA A 68 15.71 -11.77 21.28
CA ALA A 68 14.66 -10.83 20.92
C ALA A 68 14.89 -9.47 21.61
N LEU A 69 15.04 -8.42 20.83
CA LEU A 69 15.34 -7.05 21.28
C LEU A 69 14.14 -6.14 21.07
N ASN A 70 13.79 -5.33 22.08
CA ASN A 70 12.71 -4.34 21.92
C ASN A 70 12.96 -3.47 20.68
N ALA A 71 12.04 -3.53 19.72
CA ALA A 71 12.19 -2.95 18.39
C ALA A 71 12.41 -1.44 18.42
N LYS A 72 11.71 -0.73 19.29
CA LYS A 72 11.81 0.73 19.40
C LYS A 72 13.21 1.14 19.88
N ILE A 73 13.65 0.55 21.00
CA ILE A 73 14.96 0.87 21.60
C ILE A 73 16.07 0.46 20.64
N PHE A 74 16.01 -0.76 20.09
CA PHE A 74 16.99 -1.28 19.15
C PHE A 74 17.13 -0.41 17.90
N SER A 75 16.00 -0.03 17.29
CA SER A 75 15.98 0.83 16.11
C SER A 75 16.55 2.22 16.39
N GLU A 76 16.27 2.80 17.56
CA GLU A 76 16.80 4.11 17.94
C GLU A 76 18.30 4.08 18.19
N ILE A 77 18.81 3.05 18.87
CA ILE A 77 20.24 2.85 19.08
C ILE A 77 20.94 2.74 17.72
N VAL A 78 20.54 1.77 16.89
CA VAL A 78 21.19 1.47 15.61
C VAL A 78 21.27 2.70 14.70
N ARG A 79 20.20 3.49 14.63
CA ARG A 79 20.19 4.72 13.83
C ARG A 79 21.20 5.78 14.30
N LYS A 80 21.46 5.85 15.62
CA LYS A 80 22.32 6.87 16.22
C LYS A 80 23.78 6.45 16.38
N LEU A 81 24.12 5.18 16.11
CA LEU A 81 25.50 4.71 16.14
C LEU A 81 26.37 5.44 15.11
N PRO A 82 27.70 5.53 15.31
CA PRO A 82 28.66 5.92 14.28
C PRO A 82 28.57 5.03 13.04
N ASP A 83 29.05 5.51 11.90
CA ASP A 83 29.06 4.74 10.66
C ASP A 83 30.28 3.80 10.61
N SER A 84 30.19 2.70 11.36
CA SER A 84 31.27 1.73 11.57
C SER A 84 30.67 0.35 11.83
N ASP A 85 31.52 -0.63 12.11
CA ASP A 85 31.08 -1.98 12.47
C ASP A 85 30.43 -1.99 13.85
N VAL A 86 29.32 -2.73 13.93
CA VAL A 86 28.54 -2.93 15.15
C VAL A 86 28.70 -4.36 15.62
N VAL A 87 29.11 -4.52 16.87
CA VAL A 87 29.18 -5.82 17.55
C VAL A 87 27.95 -5.95 18.43
N ILE A 88 27.21 -7.03 18.28
CA ILE A 88 26.08 -7.40 19.16
C ILE A 88 26.45 -8.68 19.86
N GLU A 89 26.55 -8.63 21.20
CA GLU A 89 26.92 -9.75 22.04
C GLU A 89 25.88 -9.98 23.13
N THR A 90 25.44 -11.22 23.30
CA THR A 90 24.45 -11.60 24.32
C THR A 90 25.11 -12.41 25.42
N THR A 91 24.76 -12.10 26.66
CA THR A 91 25.18 -12.87 27.85
C THR A 91 24.15 -13.93 28.24
N SER A 92 24.49 -14.81 29.16
CA SER A 92 23.59 -15.84 29.69
C SER A 92 22.35 -15.30 30.37
N ASP A 93 22.38 -14.04 30.82
CA ASP A 93 21.30 -13.39 31.58
C ASP A 93 20.35 -12.58 30.70
N ASN A 94 20.29 -12.88 29.41
CA ASN A 94 19.50 -12.13 28.41
C ASN A 94 19.81 -10.64 28.38
N GLN A 95 21.05 -10.26 28.73
CA GLN A 95 21.58 -8.91 28.50
C GLN A 95 22.26 -8.87 27.14
N THR A 96 22.07 -7.79 26.41
CA THR A 96 22.69 -7.58 25.09
C THR A 96 23.56 -6.35 25.11
N LEU A 97 24.84 -6.55 24.85
CA LEU A 97 25.80 -5.47 24.65
C LEU A 97 25.90 -5.15 23.17
N ILE A 98 25.59 -3.91 22.82
CA ILE A 98 25.76 -3.36 21.46
C ILE A 98 26.94 -2.38 21.51
N THR A 99 27.99 -2.67 20.75
CA THR A 99 29.22 -1.85 20.74
C THR A 99 29.50 -1.36 19.32
N CYS A 100 29.81 -0.07 19.18
CA CYS A 100 30.25 0.53 17.94
C CYS A 100 31.27 1.64 18.28
N GLU A 101 32.52 1.48 17.87
CA GLU A 101 33.63 2.36 18.28
C GLU A 101 33.71 2.55 19.81
N LYS A 102 33.45 3.77 20.29
CA LYS A 102 33.45 4.12 21.72
C LYS A 102 32.07 4.02 22.38
N ALA A 103 31.01 3.85 21.56
CA ALA A 103 29.63 3.73 22.06
C ALA A 103 29.38 2.31 22.56
N LYS A 104 28.80 2.18 23.76
CA LYS A 104 28.43 0.90 24.37
C LYS A 104 27.05 1.04 24.98
N PHE A 105 26.14 0.16 24.57
CA PHE A 105 24.79 0.07 25.11
C PHE A 105 24.60 -1.33 25.68
N ASN A 106 24.16 -1.40 26.93
CA ASN A 106 23.71 -2.66 27.54
C ASN A 106 22.21 -2.57 27.72
N ILE A 107 21.46 -3.44 27.02
CA ILE A 107 20.01 -3.47 27.02
C ILE A 107 19.48 -4.83 27.42
N ALA A 108 18.36 -4.85 28.16
CA ALA A 108 17.66 -6.07 28.46
C ALA A 108 17.02 -6.64 27.18
N ALA A 109 17.03 -7.95 27.05
CA ALA A 109 16.47 -8.68 25.95
C ALA A 109 15.51 -9.78 26.45
N GLN A 110 14.76 -10.39 25.55
CA GLN A 110 13.94 -11.57 25.82
C GLN A 110 14.56 -12.79 25.12
N SER A 111 14.27 -13.98 25.62
CA SER A 111 14.69 -15.21 24.94
C SER A 111 14.13 -15.27 23.53
N GLY A 112 14.98 -15.54 22.55
CA GLY A 112 14.53 -15.74 21.17
C GLY A 112 13.71 -17.02 20.98
N GLU A 113 13.82 -17.98 21.89
CA GLU A 113 13.07 -19.24 21.87
C GLU A 113 11.55 -19.03 22.07
N ASP A 114 11.18 -17.94 22.77
CA ASP A 114 9.79 -17.58 23.01
C ASP A 114 9.14 -16.83 21.81
N PHE A 115 9.93 -16.52 20.78
CA PHE A 115 9.45 -15.76 19.64
C PHE A 115 8.64 -16.65 18.68
N SER A 116 7.48 -16.14 18.24
CA SER A 116 6.65 -16.83 17.26
C SER A 116 7.24 -16.68 15.86
N TYR A 117 7.82 -17.77 15.33
CA TYR A 117 8.35 -17.79 13.97
C TYR A 117 7.25 -17.61 12.92
N LEU A 118 7.66 -17.12 11.76
CA LEU A 118 6.76 -17.05 10.61
C LEU A 118 6.39 -18.49 10.18
N PRO A 119 5.14 -18.70 9.69
CA PRO A 119 4.74 -20.01 9.20
C PRO A 119 5.63 -20.42 8.01
N VAL A 120 6.07 -21.67 8.02
CA VAL A 120 6.73 -22.25 6.86
C VAL A 120 5.68 -22.52 5.80
N ILE A 121 5.79 -21.88 4.65
CA ILE A 121 4.84 -21.98 3.55
C ILE A 121 5.49 -22.74 2.41
N GLU A 122 4.90 -23.87 2.03
CA GLU A 122 5.30 -24.63 0.85
C GLU A 122 4.90 -23.83 -0.40
N LYS A 123 5.84 -23.67 -1.31
CA LYS A 123 5.66 -22.91 -2.54
C LYS A 123 5.15 -23.82 -3.65
N GLU A 124 3.86 -24.07 -3.70
CA GLU A 124 3.28 -24.86 -4.77
C GLU A 124 2.88 -24.01 -5.99
N ASP A 125 2.27 -22.83 -5.73
CA ASP A 125 1.81 -21.91 -6.77
C ASP A 125 2.32 -20.49 -6.46
N TYR A 126 3.07 -19.89 -7.37
CA TYR A 126 3.51 -18.50 -7.26
C TYR A 126 3.45 -17.80 -8.60
N ILE A 127 3.31 -16.49 -8.56
CA ILE A 127 3.46 -15.59 -9.72
C ILE A 127 4.68 -14.71 -9.52
N THR A 128 5.34 -14.33 -10.60
CA THR A 128 6.51 -13.45 -10.56
C THR A 128 6.18 -12.13 -11.23
N VAL A 129 6.44 -11.03 -10.55
CA VAL A 129 6.32 -9.66 -11.06
C VAL A 129 7.59 -8.86 -10.75
N SER A 130 7.84 -7.74 -11.45
CA SER A 130 8.91 -6.83 -11.03
C SER A 130 8.50 -6.02 -9.80
N GLU A 131 9.47 -5.59 -8.99
CA GLU A 131 9.22 -4.67 -7.88
C GLU A 131 8.53 -3.39 -8.36
N PHE A 132 8.97 -2.85 -9.50
CA PHE A 132 8.33 -1.69 -10.11
C PHE A 132 6.86 -1.94 -10.39
N THR A 133 6.51 -3.05 -11.03
CA THR A 133 5.12 -3.40 -11.35
C THR A 133 4.26 -3.54 -10.10
N LEU A 134 4.75 -4.24 -9.08
CA LEU A 134 4.02 -4.40 -7.82
C LEU A 134 3.80 -3.05 -7.12
N LYS A 135 4.83 -2.21 -7.09
CA LYS A 135 4.75 -0.86 -6.50
C LYS A 135 3.72 0.01 -7.19
N GLU A 136 3.71 0.00 -8.53
CA GLU A 136 2.74 0.75 -9.34
C GLU A 136 1.31 0.25 -9.14
N VAL A 137 1.11 -1.07 -9.12
CA VAL A 137 -0.21 -1.65 -8.85
C VAL A 137 -0.73 -1.19 -7.48
N ILE A 138 0.09 -1.29 -6.43
CA ILE A 138 -0.28 -0.83 -5.09
C ILE A 138 -0.56 0.68 -5.10
N ARG A 139 0.33 1.50 -5.69
CA ARG A 139 0.15 2.96 -5.77
C ARG A 139 -1.17 3.35 -6.41
N GLN A 140 -1.56 2.63 -7.46
CA GLN A 140 -2.74 2.94 -8.27
C GLN A 140 -4.05 2.39 -7.70
N THR A 141 -4.02 1.60 -6.63
CA THR A 141 -5.23 1.00 -6.06
C THR A 141 -5.43 1.27 -4.57
N ILE A 142 -4.37 1.27 -3.77
CA ILE A 142 -4.43 1.26 -2.30
C ILE A 142 -5.21 2.42 -1.66
N PHE A 143 -5.30 3.57 -2.34
CA PHE A 143 -5.99 4.75 -1.82
C PHE A 143 -7.52 4.60 -1.75
N SER A 144 -8.08 3.58 -2.39
CA SER A 144 -9.52 3.31 -2.42
C SER A 144 -9.98 2.26 -1.40
N ILE A 145 -9.10 1.72 -0.56
CA ILE A 145 -9.54 0.87 0.56
C ILE A 145 -10.21 1.71 1.65
N ALA A 146 -11.06 1.06 2.46
CA ALA A 146 -11.64 1.69 3.65
C ALA A 146 -10.61 1.74 4.79
N ASP A 147 -10.48 2.89 5.45
CA ASP A 147 -9.56 3.08 6.58
C ASP A 147 -10.00 2.31 7.83
N ASN A 148 -11.29 2.27 8.08
CA ASN A 148 -11.86 1.60 9.24
C ASN A 148 -13.30 1.20 8.90
N ASP A 149 -13.56 -0.09 8.73
CA ASP A 149 -14.85 -0.56 8.29
C ASP A 149 -15.37 -1.72 9.15
N THR A 150 -16.66 -1.73 9.34
CA THR A 150 -17.42 -2.88 9.82
C THR A 150 -17.32 -4.07 8.87
N ASN A 151 -17.05 -3.80 7.59
CA ASN A 151 -16.77 -4.82 6.59
C ASN A 151 -15.26 -4.95 6.32
N LYS A 152 -14.63 -5.93 6.96
CA LYS A 152 -13.19 -6.19 6.82
C LYS A 152 -12.71 -6.36 5.38
N MET A 153 -13.56 -6.82 4.46
CA MET A 153 -13.17 -7.03 3.07
C MET A 153 -12.82 -5.71 2.36
N MET A 154 -13.43 -4.58 2.76
CA MET A 154 -13.12 -3.26 2.21
C MET A 154 -11.79 -2.70 2.71
N THR A 155 -11.19 -3.27 3.78
CA THR A 155 -9.87 -2.87 4.28
C THR A 155 -8.73 -3.56 3.57
N GLY A 156 -9.03 -4.41 2.58
CA GLY A 156 -8.08 -5.12 1.75
C GLY A 156 -8.35 -4.94 0.26
N GLU A 157 -7.41 -5.43 -0.53
CA GLU A 157 -7.51 -5.47 -1.99
C GLU A 157 -7.73 -6.89 -2.50
N LEU A 158 -8.62 -7.04 -3.46
CA LEU A 158 -8.79 -8.29 -4.19
C LEU A 158 -7.63 -8.45 -5.19
N PHE A 159 -6.89 -9.54 -5.09
CA PHE A 159 -5.98 -10.03 -6.11
C PHE A 159 -6.69 -11.17 -6.86
N GLU A 160 -7.02 -10.95 -8.11
CA GLU A 160 -7.68 -11.91 -9.00
C GLU A 160 -6.75 -12.24 -10.17
N ILE A 161 -6.38 -13.53 -10.27
CA ILE A 161 -5.54 -14.05 -11.34
C ILE A 161 -6.43 -14.89 -12.24
N GLU A 162 -6.41 -14.62 -13.55
CA GLU A 162 -7.09 -15.39 -14.57
C GLU A 162 -6.21 -15.46 -15.82
N GLY A 163 -5.71 -16.66 -16.14
CA GLY A 163 -4.75 -16.85 -17.22
C GLY A 163 -3.47 -16.06 -16.99
N ASN A 164 -3.15 -15.12 -17.87
CA ASN A 164 -1.99 -14.23 -17.73
C ASN A 164 -2.34 -12.82 -17.26
N ILE A 165 -3.51 -12.61 -16.68
CA ILE A 165 -3.93 -11.30 -16.14
C ILE A 165 -3.98 -11.36 -14.62
N LEU A 166 -3.30 -10.42 -13.97
CA LEU A 166 -3.53 -10.06 -12.58
C LEU A 166 -4.39 -8.80 -12.54
N LYS A 167 -5.57 -8.91 -11.95
CA LYS A 167 -6.48 -7.80 -11.68
C LYS A 167 -6.48 -7.52 -10.19
N VAL A 168 -6.17 -6.28 -9.81
CA VAL A 168 -6.20 -5.81 -8.41
C VAL A 168 -7.31 -4.80 -8.25
N VAL A 169 -8.10 -4.96 -7.19
CA VAL A 169 -9.30 -4.16 -6.94
C VAL A 169 -9.33 -3.70 -5.49
N SER A 170 -9.65 -2.45 -5.29
CA SER A 170 -9.96 -1.86 -3.98
C SER A 170 -11.26 -1.04 -4.04
N LEU A 171 -11.95 -0.94 -2.93
CA LEU A 171 -13.17 -0.13 -2.80
C LEU A 171 -13.46 0.28 -1.35
N ASP A 172 -14.20 1.39 -1.17
CA ASP A 172 -14.62 1.92 0.14
C ASP A 172 -16.14 2.22 0.22
N GLY A 173 -16.92 1.72 -0.74
CA GLY A 173 -18.35 1.99 -0.84
C GLY A 173 -18.71 3.29 -1.55
N HIS A 174 -17.75 4.16 -1.86
CA HIS A 174 -17.93 5.41 -2.59
C HIS A 174 -17.14 5.47 -3.90
N ARG A 175 -16.11 4.65 -4.00
CA ARG A 175 -15.22 4.55 -5.17
C ARG A 175 -14.68 3.14 -5.31
N ILE A 176 -14.25 2.82 -6.52
CA ILE A 176 -13.58 1.57 -6.86
C ILE A 176 -12.35 1.92 -7.69
N SER A 177 -11.23 1.31 -7.36
CA SER A 177 -10.00 1.37 -8.17
C SER A 177 -9.65 -0.02 -8.66
N ILE A 178 -9.39 -0.14 -9.94
CA ILE A 178 -9.01 -1.39 -10.61
C ILE A 178 -7.74 -1.15 -11.39
N ARG A 179 -6.78 -2.06 -11.23
CA ARG A 179 -5.59 -2.14 -12.07
C ARG A 179 -5.47 -3.54 -12.63
N LYS A 180 -5.23 -3.65 -13.95
CA LYS A 180 -4.94 -4.90 -14.64
C LYS A 180 -3.52 -4.85 -15.19
N ILE A 181 -2.77 -5.92 -14.97
CA ILE A 181 -1.43 -6.10 -15.53
C ILE A 181 -1.35 -7.45 -16.22
N GLU A 182 -0.54 -7.52 -17.25
CA GLU A 182 -0.24 -8.76 -17.94
C GLU A 182 0.98 -9.45 -17.31
N LEU A 183 0.79 -10.70 -16.93
CA LEU A 183 1.84 -11.56 -16.40
C LEU A 183 2.58 -12.24 -17.56
N LYS A 184 3.84 -12.61 -17.34
CA LYS A 184 4.66 -13.28 -18.34
C LYS A 184 4.14 -14.67 -18.72
N GLU A 185 3.52 -15.35 -17.77
CA GLU A 185 3.03 -16.72 -17.90
C GLU A 185 1.55 -16.81 -17.56
N LYS A 186 0.95 -17.96 -17.91
CA LYS A 186 -0.44 -18.27 -17.53
C LYS A 186 -0.45 -19.06 -16.25
N TYR A 187 -1.34 -18.67 -15.34
CA TYR A 187 -1.49 -19.27 -14.03
C TYR A 187 -2.92 -19.78 -13.81
N ALA A 188 -3.07 -20.69 -12.87
CA ALA A 188 -4.39 -21.14 -12.43
C ALA A 188 -5.21 -19.98 -11.83
N GLN A 189 -6.53 -20.06 -11.98
CA GLN A 189 -7.41 -19.04 -11.43
C GLN A 189 -7.28 -18.98 -9.91
N LYS A 190 -7.04 -17.77 -9.39
CA LYS A 190 -6.90 -17.50 -7.97
C LYS A 190 -7.58 -16.20 -7.59
N LYS A 191 -8.26 -16.20 -6.45
CA LYS A 191 -8.85 -14.98 -5.87
C LYS A 191 -8.53 -14.95 -4.39
N VAL A 192 -7.88 -13.88 -3.94
CA VAL A 192 -7.53 -13.67 -2.54
C VAL A 192 -7.71 -12.21 -2.16
N ILE A 193 -8.00 -11.95 -0.88
CA ILE A 193 -8.13 -10.60 -0.35
C ILE A 193 -6.92 -10.32 0.52
N VAL A 194 -6.05 -9.43 0.06
CA VAL A 194 -4.81 -9.05 0.72
C VAL A 194 -5.06 -7.85 1.61
N PRO A 195 -4.68 -7.88 2.90
CA PRO A 195 -4.86 -6.73 3.78
C PRO A 195 -4.15 -5.48 3.24
N GLY A 196 -4.84 -4.35 3.23
CA GLY A 196 -4.27 -3.09 2.76
C GLY A 196 -3.06 -2.64 3.58
N LYS A 197 -3.06 -2.91 4.90
CA LYS A 197 -1.89 -2.66 5.76
C LYS A 197 -0.64 -3.37 5.22
N THR A 198 -0.76 -4.63 4.82
CA THR A 198 0.34 -5.41 4.25
C THR A 198 0.90 -4.73 2.99
N LEU A 199 0.02 -4.35 2.06
CA LEU A 199 0.42 -3.70 0.82
C LEU A 199 1.05 -2.32 1.05
N GLN A 200 0.53 -1.55 2.01
CA GLN A 200 1.11 -0.28 2.43
C GLN A 200 2.52 -0.45 3.01
N GLU A 201 2.77 -1.49 3.82
CA GLU A 201 4.11 -1.74 4.34
C GLU A 201 5.05 -2.28 3.25
N ILE A 202 4.56 -3.15 2.35
CA ILE A 202 5.31 -3.60 1.17
C ILE A 202 5.76 -2.41 0.32
N SER A 203 4.88 -1.46 0.02
CA SER A 203 5.21 -0.28 -0.79
C SER A 203 6.34 0.58 -0.21
N LYS A 204 6.60 0.49 1.11
CA LYS A 204 7.70 1.18 1.81
C LYS A 204 9.00 0.37 1.84
N ILE A 205 8.93 -0.93 1.58
CA ILE A 205 10.07 -1.87 1.56
C ILE A 205 10.67 -1.95 0.16
N ILE A 206 9.82 -1.96 -0.88
CA ILE A 206 10.24 -2.14 -2.27
C ILE A 206 11.05 -0.94 -2.76
N GLY A 207 12.21 -1.23 -3.37
CA GLY A 207 12.99 -0.22 -4.09
C GLY A 207 12.27 0.32 -5.32
N GLY A 208 11.54 -0.54 -6.01
CA GLY A 208 10.80 -0.22 -7.25
C GLY A 208 11.68 -0.33 -8.48
N GLU A 209 12.69 -1.17 -8.46
CA GLU A 209 13.56 -1.43 -9.61
C GLU A 209 12.86 -2.36 -10.59
N ALA A 210 12.99 -2.09 -11.90
CA ALA A 210 12.33 -2.87 -12.94
C ALA A 210 12.94 -4.27 -13.11
N GLU A 211 14.23 -4.41 -12.81
CA GLU A 211 14.97 -5.66 -12.91
C GLU A 211 14.81 -6.57 -11.68
N ALA A 212 14.48 -5.99 -10.52
CA ALA A 212 14.25 -6.74 -9.30
C ALA A 212 12.89 -7.45 -9.37
N LEU A 213 12.87 -8.73 -9.05
CA LEU A 213 11.68 -9.58 -9.13
C LEU A 213 11.12 -9.88 -7.74
N VAL A 214 9.83 -10.07 -7.69
CA VAL A 214 9.08 -10.49 -6.50
C VAL A 214 8.31 -11.74 -6.87
N ASP A 215 8.52 -12.81 -6.11
CA ASP A 215 7.70 -14.01 -6.17
C ASP A 215 6.57 -13.91 -5.16
N ILE A 216 5.34 -14.06 -5.63
CA ILE A 216 4.13 -13.96 -4.81
C ILE A 216 3.47 -15.33 -4.76
N SER A 217 3.53 -15.98 -3.60
CA SER A 217 2.94 -17.29 -3.35
C SER A 217 1.63 -17.18 -2.59
N PHE A 218 0.72 -18.10 -2.87
CA PHE A 218 -0.62 -18.10 -2.28
C PHE A 218 -0.90 -19.44 -1.61
N THR A 219 -1.37 -19.38 -0.38
CA THR A 219 -1.95 -20.54 0.31
C THR A 219 -3.42 -20.29 0.61
N LYS A 220 -4.06 -21.22 1.34
CA LYS A 220 -5.45 -21.04 1.75
C LYS A 220 -5.66 -19.79 2.63
N ASN A 221 -4.70 -19.50 3.52
CA ASN A 221 -4.86 -18.49 4.56
C ASN A 221 -3.78 -17.39 4.53
N HIS A 222 -2.74 -17.54 3.70
CA HIS A 222 -1.60 -16.61 3.67
C HIS A 222 -1.21 -16.27 2.24
N ILE A 223 -0.62 -15.10 2.10
CA ILE A 223 0.13 -14.64 0.94
C ILE A 223 1.56 -14.37 1.36
N VAL A 224 2.51 -14.72 0.51
CA VAL A 224 3.94 -14.49 0.74
C VAL A 224 4.50 -13.70 -0.42
N PHE A 225 5.23 -12.65 -0.10
CA PHE A 225 6.00 -11.87 -1.06
C PHE A 225 7.48 -12.10 -0.76
N GLU A 226 8.20 -12.69 -1.70
CA GLU A 226 9.63 -12.92 -1.61
C GLU A 226 10.39 -12.00 -2.53
N PHE A 227 11.21 -11.19 -1.92
CA PHE A 227 12.18 -10.31 -2.55
C PHE A 227 13.57 -10.95 -2.48
N ASP A 228 14.59 -10.26 -2.99
CA ASP A 228 15.97 -10.76 -2.90
C ASP A 228 16.38 -11.11 -1.45
N LYS A 229 16.14 -10.21 -0.49
CA LYS A 229 16.48 -10.43 0.93
C LYS A 229 15.25 -10.50 1.84
N PRO A 230 14.27 -9.57 1.74
CA PRO A 230 13.07 -9.63 2.56
C PRO A 230 12.09 -10.70 2.13
N VAL A 231 11.42 -11.30 3.12
CA VAL A 231 10.24 -12.16 2.94
C VAL A 231 9.12 -11.55 3.79
N VAL A 232 7.98 -11.30 3.16
CA VAL A 232 6.78 -10.77 3.80
C VAL A 232 5.70 -11.83 3.78
N VAL A 233 5.24 -12.25 4.93
CA VAL A 233 4.13 -13.21 5.10
C VAL A 233 2.94 -12.47 5.67
N SER A 234 1.80 -12.55 5.02
CA SER A 234 0.57 -11.92 5.51
C SER A 234 -0.58 -12.90 5.53
N ARG A 235 -1.39 -12.83 6.59
CA ARG A 235 -2.66 -13.53 6.65
C ARG A 235 -3.65 -12.88 5.68
N LEU A 236 -4.40 -13.69 4.94
CA LEU A 236 -5.43 -13.22 4.02
C LEU A 236 -6.71 -12.86 4.79
N ILE A 237 -7.48 -11.92 4.26
CA ILE A 237 -8.83 -11.63 4.75
C ILE A 237 -9.77 -12.71 4.22
N GLU A 238 -10.45 -13.41 5.13
CA GLU A 238 -11.41 -14.46 4.78
C GLU A 238 -12.73 -13.86 4.31
N GLY A 239 -13.31 -14.42 3.23
CA GLY A 239 -14.62 -14.05 2.71
C GLY A 239 -14.68 -13.95 1.20
N GLU A 240 -15.85 -13.63 0.67
CA GLU A 240 -16.04 -13.33 -0.75
C GLU A 240 -16.01 -11.82 -0.97
N TYR A 241 -15.18 -11.39 -1.92
CA TYR A 241 -15.13 -9.97 -2.31
C TYR A 241 -16.39 -9.58 -3.09
N PHE A 242 -16.63 -8.29 -3.17
CA PHE A 242 -17.82 -7.74 -3.85
C PHE A 242 -17.85 -8.08 -5.34
N LYS A 243 -19.02 -8.34 -5.88
CA LYS A 243 -19.25 -8.59 -7.32
C LYS A 243 -19.27 -7.25 -8.07
N ILE A 244 -18.11 -6.71 -8.37
CA ILE A 244 -17.97 -5.39 -8.99
C ILE A 244 -18.30 -5.37 -10.47
N ASP A 245 -18.27 -6.51 -11.17
CA ASP A 245 -18.47 -6.57 -12.63
C ASP A 245 -19.83 -6.00 -13.06
N GLN A 246 -20.85 -6.11 -12.19
CA GLN A 246 -22.17 -5.53 -12.41
C GLN A 246 -22.20 -3.99 -12.30
N MET A 247 -21.17 -3.39 -11.69
CA MET A 247 -21.05 -1.96 -11.52
C MET A 247 -20.23 -1.31 -12.66
N LEU A 248 -19.54 -2.13 -13.46
CA LEU A 248 -18.69 -1.68 -14.56
C LEU A 248 -19.50 -1.61 -15.85
N SER A 249 -20.21 -0.49 -16.07
CA SER A 249 -20.86 -0.23 -17.35
C SER A 249 -19.85 0.37 -18.34
N SER A 250 -19.96 -0.01 -19.61
CA SER A 250 -19.24 0.65 -20.71
C SER A 250 -20.04 1.80 -21.33
N ASP A 251 -21.35 1.90 -21.00
CA ASP A 251 -22.24 2.90 -21.60
C ASP A 251 -22.01 4.28 -20.98
N TYR A 252 -22.06 5.31 -21.81
CA TYR A 252 -21.96 6.70 -21.38
C TYR A 252 -22.82 7.58 -22.30
N GLU A 253 -23.31 8.69 -21.76
CA GLU A 253 -24.00 9.73 -22.51
C GLU A 253 -23.13 10.98 -22.69
N THR A 254 -22.08 11.12 -21.87
CA THR A 254 -21.14 12.25 -21.94
C THR A 254 -19.72 11.72 -21.73
N LYS A 255 -18.83 12.07 -22.65
CA LYS A 255 -17.39 11.85 -22.54
C LYS A 255 -16.67 13.19 -22.52
N VAL A 256 -15.72 13.34 -21.62
CA VAL A 256 -14.87 14.52 -21.50
C VAL A 256 -13.42 14.12 -21.57
N ARG A 257 -12.67 14.69 -22.50
CA ARG A 257 -11.20 14.62 -22.54
C ARG A 257 -10.61 15.94 -22.06
N ILE A 258 -9.67 15.83 -21.13
CA ILE A 258 -9.09 16.98 -20.45
C ILE A 258 -7.65 16.73 -20.04
N HIS A 259 -6.84 17.80 -20.02
CA HIS A 259 -5.49 17.76 -19.50
C HIS A 259 -5.50 17.50 -17.99
N LYS A 260 -4.95 16.36 -17.58
CA LYS A 260 -4.99 15.85 -16.18
C LYS A 260 -4.51 16.88 -15.16
N LYS A 261 -3.35 17.52 -15.44
CA LYS A 261 -2.75 18.45 -14.50
C LYS A 261 -3.63 19.68 -14.28
N GLU A 262 -4.26 20.20 -15.36
CA GLU A 262 -5.16 21.35 -15.25
C GLU A 262 -6.37 21.05 -14.37
N LEU A 263 -7.01 19.89 -14.59
CA LEU A 263 -8.12 19.43 -13.75
C LEU A 263 -7.69 19.22 -12.29
N LEU A 264 -6.56 18.53 -12.07
CA LEU A 264 -6.05 18.27 -10.73
C LEU A 264 -5.74 19.57 -9.98
N ASP A 265 -5.03 20.51 -10.61
CA ASP A 265 -4.65 21.78 -10.00
C ASP A 265 -5.90 22.64 -9.68
N CYS A 266 -6.93 22.62 -10.54
CA CYS A 266 -8.19 23.31 -10.30
C CYS A 266 -8.94 22.73 -9.09
N ILE A 267 -9.06 21.39 -9.00
CA ILE A 267 -9.70 20.73 -7.86
C ILE A 267 -8.90 20.98 -6.57
N ASP A 268 -7.58 20.95 -6.64
CA ASP A 268 -6.69 21.19 -5.48
C ASP A 268 -6.88 22.60 -4.93
N ARG A 269 -7.00 23.63 -5.81
CA ARG A 269 -7.34 25.00 -5.39
C ARG A 269 -8.71 25.07 -4.73
N ALA A 270 -9.71 24.36 -5.25
CA ALA A 270 -11.04 24.32 -4.66
C ALA A 270 -11.04 23.78 -3.23
N THR A 271 -10.16 22.81 -2.92
CA THR A 271 -10.08 22.21 -1.57
C THR A 271 -9.62 23.19 -0.49
N LEU A 272 -8.96 24.31 -0.84
CA LEU A 272 -8.56 25.35 0.11
C LEU A 272 -9.73 25.98 0.84
N LEU A 273 -10.93 25.89 0.28
CA LEU A 273 -12.17 26.40 0.87
C LEU A 273 -12.93 25.35 1.71
N ILE A 274 -12.39 24.15 1.87
CA ILE A 274 -12.97 23.06 2.64
C ILE A 274 -12.22 22.93 3.97
N LYS A 275 -12.91 23.03 5.08
CA LYS A 275 -12.31 22.71 6.40
C LYS A 275 -12.11 21.21 6.53
N GLU A 276 -11.09 20.83 7.29
CA GLU A 276 -10.85 19.44 7.64
C GLU A 276 -12.09 18.83 8.31
N GLY A 277 -12.56 17.69 7.78
CA GLY A 277 -13.80 17.02 8.24
C GLY A 277 -15.09 17.46 7.53
N ASP A 278 -15.09 18.57 6.77
CA ASP A 278 -16.25 19.00 5.99
C ASP A 278 -16.40 18.14 4.72
N LYS A 279 -17.60 17.61 4.49
CA LYS A 279 -17.94 16.85 3.28
C LYS A 279 -18.56 17.74 2.20
N LYS A 280 -17.91 18.85 1.84
CA LYS A 280 -18.41 19.75 0.79
C LYS A 280 -18.09 19.18 -0.60
N PRO A 281 -19.11 19.03 -1.48
CA PRO A 281 -18.87 18.59 -2.84
C PRO A 281 -18.27 19.71 -3.68
N ILE A 282 -17.46 19.34 -4.65
CA ILE A 282 -17.19 20.15 -5.82
C ILE A 282 -18.30 19.91 -6.85
N ILE A 283 -18.88 20.97 -7.40
CA ILE A 283 -19.91 20.90 -8.42
C ILE A 283 -19.24 21.14 -9.75
N ILE A 284 -19.49 20.27 -10.71
CA ILE A 284 -18.91 20.30 -12.04
C ILE A 284 -20.04 20.51 -13.05
N ASP A 285 -20.01 21.62 -13.76
CA ASP A 285 -20.93 21.98 -14.85
C ASP A 285 -20.21 21.81 -16.19
N ILE A 286 -20.59 20.77 -16.93
CA ILE A 286 -19.99 20.36 -18.19
C ILE A 286 -20.84 20.89 -19.33
N LYS A 287 -20.28 21.74 -20.18
CA LYS A 287 -20.88 22.33 -21.38
C LYS A 287 -19.96 22.17 -22.59
N ASP A 288 -20.44 22.56 -23.76
CA ASP A 288 -19.63 22.51 -24.98
C ASP A 288 -18.34 23.29 -24.81
N GLY A 289 -17.19 22.62 -24.93
CA GLY A 289 -15.85 23.17 -24.86
C GLY A 289 -15.38 23.61 -23.49
N THR A 290 -16.21 23.57 -22.45
CA THR A 290 -15.84 24.06 -21.13
C THR A 290 -16.38 23.20 -20.00
N MET A 291 -15.62 23.15 -18.90
CA MET A 291 -16.00 22.57 -17.62
C MET A 291 -15.83 23.63 -16.54
N GLU A 292 -16.90 24.00 -15.86
CA GLU A 292 -16.86 24.93 -14.75
C GLU A 292 -16.92 24.17 -13.44
N LEU A 293 -15.93 24.40 -12.57
CA LEU A 293 -15.82 23.78 -11.25
C LEU A 293 -16.18 24.81 -10.19
N LYS A 294 -17.15 24.47 -9.34
CA LYS A 294 -17.69 25.36 -8.30
C LYS A 294 -17.60 24.74 -6.94
N ILE A 295 -17.23 25.53 -5.95
CA ILE A 295 -17.35 25.18 -4.54
C ILE A 295 -17.86 26.39 -3.75
N LYS A 296 -18.73 26.12 -2.78
CA LYS A 296 -19.22 27.11 -1.83
C LYS A 296 -19.17 26.57 -0.42
N SER A 297 -18.53 27.28 0.46
CA SER A 297 -18.40 26.93 1.88
C SER A 297 -18.68 28.15 2.77
N GLN A 298 -18.53 27.98 4.07
CA GLN A 298 -18.60 29.14 5.00
C GLN A 298 -17.40 30.09 4.90
N ILE A 299 -16.27 29.61 4.33
CA ILE A 299 -15.03 30.39 4.18
C ILE A 299 -15.15 31.30 2.96
N GLY A 300 -15.80 30.84 1.90
CA GLY A 300 -15.91 31.55 0.63
C GLY A 300 -16.41 30.67 -0.50
N SER A 301 -16.29 31.17 -1.71
CA SER A 301 -16.63 30.44 -2.96
C SER A 301 -15.50 30.54 -3.97
N MET A 302 -15.42 29.55 -4.83
CA MET A 302 -14.56 29.52 -6.01
C MET A 302 -15.37 29.04 -7.20
N ASP A 303 -15.18 29.70 -8.32
CA ASP A 303 -15.65 29.31 -9.64
C ASP A 303 -14.46 29.37 -10.59
N GLU A 304 -14.15 28.28 -11.26
CA GLU A 304 -13.05 28.21 -12.23
C GLU A 304 -13.48 27.42 -13.45
N THR A 305 -13.22 27.98 -14.63
CA THR A 305 -13.56 27.36 -15.92
C THR A 305 -12.30 26.85 -16.58
N ILE A 306 -12.33 25.61 -17.03
CA ILE A 306 -11.24 24.94 -17.77
C ILE A 306 -11.76 24.48 -19.13
N PHE A 307 -10.86 24.41 -20.12
CA PHE A 307 -11.22 23.95 -21.46
C PHE A 307 -11.19 22.45 -21.57
N ILE A 308 -12.15 21.90 -22.29
CA ILE A 308 -12.31 20.46 -22.48
C ILE A 308 -12.68 20.14 -23.92
N THR A 309 -12.49 18.88 -24.30
CA THR A 309 -13.17 18.28 -25.46
C THR A 309 -14.31 17.43 -24.95
N LYS A 310 -15.54 17.72 -25.35
CA LYS A 310 -16.75 17.02 -24.92
C LYS A 310 -17.44 16.32 -26.09
N GLU A 311 -17.89 15.12 -25.84
CA GLU A 311 -18.84 14.39 -26.66
C GLU A 311 -20.11 14.12 -25.84
N GLY A 312 -21.28 14.29 -26.42
CA GLY A 312 -22.56 14.00 -25.78
C GLY A 312 -23.22 15.18 -25.09
N LYS A 313 -24.00 14.91 -24.03
CA LYS A 313 -24.90 15.87 -23.39
C LYS A 313 -24.19 16.78 -22.39
N ASP A 314 -24.79 17.93 -22.12
CA ASP A 314 -24.40 18.76 -20.98
C ASP A 314 -24.75 18.07 -19.67
N LEU A 315 -23.95 18.29 -18.63
CA LEU A 315 -24.12 17.60 -17.37
C LEU A 315 -23.71 18.48 -16.18
N LEU A 316 -24.56 18.51 -15.14
CA LEU A 316 -24.26 19.10 -13.84
C LEU A 316 -24.20 17.99 -12.81
N ILE A 317 -23.04 17.81 -12.15
CA ILE A 317 -22.79 16.71 -11.25
C ILE A 317 -21.88 17.14 -10.07
N GLY A 318 -21.99 16.50 -8.91
CA GLY A 318 -21.17 16.80 -7.74
C GLY A 318 -20.36 15.61 -7.28
N PHE A 319 -19.12 15.85 -6.82
CA PHE A 319 -18.24 14.82 -6.28
C PHE A 319 -17.57 15.25 -4.98
N ASN A 320 -17.11 14.26 -4.22
CA ASN A 320 -16.11 14.52 -3.20
C ASN A 320 -14.76 14.81 -3.92
N PRO A 321 -14.20 16.01 -3.76
CA PRO A 321 -12.99 16.41 -4.47
C PRO A 321 -11.79 15.51 -4.15
N LYS A 322 -11.69 14.99 -2.92
CA LYS A 322 -10.62 14.07 -2.52
C LYS A 322 -10.58 12.82 -3.40
N PHE A 323 -11.73 12.25 -3.76
CA PHE A 323 -11.77 11.02 -4.57
C PHE A 323 -11.29 11.25 -6.00
N LEU A 324 -11.58 12.42 -6.56
CA LEU A 324 -11.05 12.82 -7.88
C LEU A 324 -9.54 13.06 -7.81
N ILE A 325 -9.07 13.79 -6.78
CA ILE A 325 -7.64 14.06 -6.57
C ILE A 325 -6.86 12.77 -6.43
N ASP A 326 -7.32 11.83 -5.59
CA ASP A 326 -6.63 10.56 -5.33
C ASP A 326 -6.47 9.76 -6.64
N ALA A 327 -7.52 9.67 -7.47
CA ALA A 327 -7.47 8.99 -8.76
C ALA A 327 -6.54 9.72 -9.76
N LEU A 328 -6.67 11.04 -9.91
CA LEU A 328 -5.87 11.81 -10.87
C LEU A 328 -4.38 11.82 -10.53
N ARG A 329 -4.01 11.76 -9.25
CA ARG A 329 -2.60 11.74 -8.81
C ARG A 329 -1.85 10.48 -9.20
N VAL A 330 -2.55 9.37 -9.41
CA VAL A 330 -1.93 8.07 -9.71
C VAL A 330 -1.98 7.70 -11.19
N ILE A 331 -2.67 8.46 -12.01
CA ILE A 331 -2.68 8.33 -13.47
C ILE A 331 -1.41 8.99 -14.03
N ASP A 332 -0.70 8.29 -14.90
CA ASP A 332 0.55 8.80 -15.49
C ASP A 332 0.30 9.55 -16.81
N ASP A 333 -0.83 9.31 -17.48
CA ASP A 333 -1.21 9.97 -18.73
C ASP A 333 -1.34 11.49 -18.56
N GLU A 334 -0.98 12.26 -19.59
CA GLU A 334 -1.13 13.72 -19.60
C GLU A 334 -2.59 14.15 -19.79
N GLU A 335 -3.34 13.41 -20.58
CA GLU A 335 -4.77 13.58 -20.78
C GLU A 335 -5.56 12.44 -20.17
N VAL A 336 -6.75 12.73 -19.67
CA VAL A 336 -7.67 11.75 -19.11
C VAL A 336 -9.04 11.83 -19.73
N ASP A 337 -9.67 10.69 -19.90
CA ASP A 337 -11.04 10.56 -20.35
C ASP A 337 -11.95 10.27 -19.15
N LEU A 338 -12.94 11.15 -18.95
CA LEU A 338 -13.99 10.98 -17.95
C LEU A 338 -15.29 10.60 -18.67
N TYR A 339 -15.95 9.58 -18.18
CA TYR A 339 -17.18 9.05 -18.76
C TYR A 339 -18.33 9.18 -17.76
N PHE A 340 -19.44 9.71 -18.21
CA PHE A 340 -20.64 9.94 -17.41
C PHE A 340 -21.89 9.40 -18.13
N MET A 341 -22.76 8.73 -17.38
CA MET A 341 -24.06 8.34 -17.89
C MET A 341 -25.12 9.40 -17.58
N ASN A 342 -25.15 9.90 -16.35
CA ASN A 342 -26.05 10.96 -15.88
C ASN A 342 -25.59 11.49 -14.51
N ALA A 343 -26.31 12.47 -13.97
CA ALA A 343 -25.94 13.14 -12.70
C ALA A 343 -26.04 12.23 -11.44
N LYS A 344 -26.59 11.03 -11.53
CA LYS A 344 -26.76 10.10 -10.41
C LYS A 344 -25.94 8.82 -10.57
N ALA A 345 -25.40 8.59 -11.74
CA ALA A 345 -24.54 7.44 -12.03
C ALA A 345 -23.06 7.76 -11.74
N PRO A 346 -22.23 6.73 -11.52
CA PRO A 346 -20.80 6.94 -11.30
C PRO A 346 -20.11 7.68 -12.46
N CYS A 347 -19.04 8.42 -12.14
CA CYS A 347 -18.03 8.83 -13.10
C CYS A 347 -17.02 7.70 -13.24
N PHE A 348 -16.61 7.39 -14.48
CA PHE A 348 -15.50 6.50 -14.77
C PHE A 348 -14.34 7.29 -15.34
N ILE A 349 -13.14 7.01 -14.82
CA ILE A 349 -11.87 7.47 -15.40
C ILE A 349 -11.12 6.22 -15.81
N LYS A 350 -10.85 6.06 -17.11
CA LYS A 350 -10.21 4.85 -17.64
C LYS A 350 -9.45 5.15 -18.92
N ASP A 351 -8.39 4.38 -19.18
CA ASP A 351 -7.69 4.37 -20.45
C ASP A 351 -8.45 3.53 -21.51
N GLU A 352 -8.03 3.64 -22.76
CA GLU A 352 -8.65 2.90 -23.89
C GLU A 352 -8.53 1.39 -23.72
N ASN A 353 -7.41 0.91 -23.14
CA ASN A 353 -7.16 -0.50 -22.92
C ASN A 353 -7.79 -1.04 -21.63
N GLN A 354 -8.43 -0.18 -20.85
CA GLN A 354 -8.96 -0.49 -19.52
C GLN A 354 -7.91 -1.16 -18.60
N SER A 355 -6.66 -0.73 -18.71
CA SER A 355 -5.60 -1.19 -17.83
C SER A 355 -5.76 -0.64 -16.42
N TYR A 356 -6.36 0.55 -16.28
CA TYR A 356 -6.90 1.09 -15.04
C TYR A 356 -8.35 1.55 -15.22
N ILE A 357 -9.15 1.41 -14.17
CA ILE A 357 -10.53 1.91 -14.10
C ILE A 357 -10.74 2.49 -12.70
N TYR A 358 -11.11 3.76 -12.64
CA TYR A 358 -11.57 4.43 -11.42
C TYR A 358 -13.04 4.75 -11.56
N LEU A 359 -13.84 4.22 -10.64
CA LEU A 359 -15.26 4.50 -10.52
C LEU A 359 -15.47 5.37 -9.29
N ILE A 360 -16.11 6.52 -9.43
CA ILE A 360 -16.37 7.46 -8.33
C ILE A 360 -17.85 7.78 -8.31
N LEU A 361 -18.51 7.50 -7.18
CA LEU A 361 -19.93 7.82 -6.99
C LEU A 361 -20.12 9.32 -6.83
N PRO A 362 -21.13 9.91 -7.47
CA PRO A 362 -21.49 11.30 -7.26
C PRO A 362 -22.10 11.49 -5.86
N VAL A 363 -22.05 12.70 -5.36
CA VAL A 363 -22.72 13.11 -4.14
C VAL A 363 -23.91 14.02 -4.46
N ASN A 364 -24.99 13.86 -3.71
CA ASN A 364 -26.13 14.75 -3.83
C ASN A 364 -25.74 16.17 -3.35
N PHE A 365 -26.07 17.15 -4.12
CA PHE A 365 -25.92 18.55 -3.76
C PHE A 365 -27.23 19.28 -4.05
N ASN A 366 -27.62 20.21 -3.22
CA ASN A 366 -28.67 21.13 -3.59
C ASN A 366 -28.06 22.15 -4.55
N ALA A 367 -28.59 22.24 -5.77
CA ALA A 367 -28.26 23.31 -6.67
C ALA A 367 -28.62 24.63 -5.95
N VAL A 368 -27.62 25.21 -5.28
CA VAL A 368 -27.79 26.53 -4.68
C VAL A 368 -27.81 27.50 -5.84
N ALA A 369 -29.01 28.00 -6.11
CA ALA A 369 -29.25 29.11 -7.05
C ALA A 369 -28.46 30.35 -6.62
#